data_bc8fc4b03018ce8dad2d93c7d73f8f15
#
_entry.id   bc8fc4b03018ce8dad2d93c7d73f8f15
#
_cell.length_a   1.000
_cell.length_b   1.000
_cell.length_c   1.000
_cell.angle_alpha   90.00
_cell.angle_beta   90.00
_cell.angle_gamma   90.00
#
_symmetry.space_group_name_H-M   'P 1'
#
loop_
_entity.id
_entity.type
_entity.pdbx_description
1 polymer ?
#
loop_
_entity_poly.entity_id
_entity_poly.type
_entity_poly.pdbx_seq_one_letter_code
_entity_poly.pdbx_strand_id
1 'polypeptide(L)'
;MKFIILILYLFFSNSLSAQIINNEQDYVIDENAKVRESTDELIVREITIDPETHPGNALYQDNCAICHDGSIQKAPAANWLEMLIPQALFRTMNEGIMAEQSAHLSTEEKIQIVEYIVRKDRKDFPKEADLNYCESNRMKFDMREAPAPYGWGYNTSRFIPKKSGKIDSKNVKKLKLKWAFGFPYSQRARSQPLFAMGSIFVGSQSGDIYALDIETGCVKWNFSASAEVRTGIIMDEWKNGEKPNKRPYIYFGDILANEYALDAQTGELIWKIKTDDHPNATRTATSAKFEDILFVPVSGLEVIPAFNDDYECCTFRGGLLAVEANTGKTLWKQYSIPVPAKYSGKTSVGTRMFGPSGAPIWTSPNVDTKRRYVYIG
;
A
#
# COMPACT_ATOMS: atom_id res chain seq x y z
N MET A 1 -18.06 52.17 -19.63
CA MET A 1 -16.59 52.00 -19.64
C MET A 1 -16.29 50.54 -19.89
N LYS A 2 -15.77 50.20 -21.07
CA LYS A 2 -15.35 48.86 -21.45
C LYS A 2 -13.87 48.71 -21.09
N PHE A 3 -13.55 47.73 -20.23
CA PHE A 3 -12.16 47.35 -19.98
C PHE A 3 -11.78 46.26 -20.99
N ILE A 4 -10.81 46.57 -21.83
CA ILE A 4 -10.15 45.64 -22.74
C ILE A 4 -8.95 45.05 -21.97
N ILE A 5 -8.95 43.77 -21.74
CA ILE A 5 -7.77 43.06 -21.23
C ILE A 5 -6.97 42.59 -22.43
N LEU A 6 -5.77 43.17 -22.58
CA LEU A 6 -4.77 42.78 -23.58
C LEU A 6 -3.92 41.66 -23.02
N ILE A 7 -4.05 40.46 -23.56
CA ILE A 7 -3.14 39.34 -23.24
C ILE A 7 -1.97 39.42 -24.20
N LEU A 8 -0.79 39.77 -23.67
CA LEU A 8 0.47 39.75 -24.43
C LEU A 8 1.02 38.30 -24.34
N TYR A 9 1.02 37.60 -25.48
CA TYR A 9 1.81 36.37 -25.66
C TYR A 9 3.24 36.75 -25.99
N LEU A 10 4.16 36.56 -25.04
CA LEU A 10 5.59 36.59 -25.30
C LEU A 10 6.07 35.17 -25.65
N PHE A 11 6.28 34.92 -26.92
CA PHE A 11 7.05 33.77 -27.39
C PHE A 11 8.53 34.00 -27.08
N PHE A 12 9.09 33.33 -26.11
CA PHE A 12 10.53 33.12 -26.00
C PHE A 12 10.87 31.76 -26.62
N SER A 13 11.35 31.79 -27.86
CA SER A 13 12.04 30.66 -28.45
C SER A 13 13.49 30.63 -27.93
N ASN A 14 13.68 29.86 -26.83
CA ASN A 14 15.02 29.42 -26.49
C ASN A 14 15.13 27.94 -26.84
N SER A 15 15.79 27.66 -27.94
CA SER A 15 16.28 26.34 -28.32
C SER A 15 17.34 25.89 -27.31
N LEU A 16 16.91 25.23 -26.22
CA LEU A 16 17.81 24.36 -25.49
C LEU A 16 17.92 23.05 -26.26
N SER A 17 19.03 22.90 -26.98
CA SER A 17 19.49 21.61 -27.49
C SER A 17 19.76 20.70 -26.30
N ALA A 18 18.79 19.82 -25.97
CA ALA A 18 19.03 18.68 -25.11
C ALA A 18 20.07 17.80 -25.82
N GLN A 19 21.28 17.77 -25.32
CA GLN A 19 22.22 16.71 -25.69
C GLN A 19 21.63 15.38 -25.17
N ILE A 20 21.10 14.62 -26.12
CA ILE A 20 20.80 13.20 -25.89
C ILE A 20 22.15 12.54 -25.69
N ILE A 21 22.47 12.18 -24.45
CA ILE A 21 23.57 11.27 -24.16
C ILE A 21 23.07 9.89 -24.61
N ASN A 22 23.44 9.51 -25.83
CA ASN A 22 23.35 8.13 -26.30
C ASN A 22 24.35 7.29 -25.52
N ASN A 23 23.96 6.80 -24.36
CA ASN A 23 24.53 5.60 -23.79
C ASN A 23 23.73 4.44 -24.38
N GLU A 24 24.13 3.97 -25.55
CA GLU A 24 23.79 2.61 -25.99
C GLU A 24 24.46 1.62 -25.02
N GLN A 25 23.83 1.37 -23.91
CA GLN A 25 24.00 0.08 -23.26
C GLN A 25 23.10 -0.87 -24.05
N ASP A 26 23.73 -1.81 -24.75
CA ASP A 26 23.07 -2.94 -25.40
C ASP A 26 22.20 -3.69 -24.40
N TYR A 27 20.94 -3.30 -24.31
CA TYR A 27 19.93 -4.15 -23.71
C TYR A 27 19.70 -5.29 -24.70
N VAL A 28 20.31 -6.44 -24.42
CA VAL A 28 19.96 -7.68 -25.10
C VAL A 28 18.51 -7.96 -24.73
N ILE A 29 17.60 -7.60 -25.62
CA ILE A 29 16.20 -8.02 -25.53
C ILE A 29 16.24 -9.53 -25.81
N ASP A 30 15.98 -10.34 -24.77
CA ASP A 30 15.76 -11.77 -24.97
C ASP A 30 14.52 -11.92 -25.86
N GLU A 31 14.73 -12.29 -27.13
CA GLU A 31 13.68 -12.49 -28.13
C GLU A 31 12.67 -13.57 -27.70
N ASN A 32 12.97 -14.36 -26.69
CA ASN A 32 12.09 -15.35 -26.08
C ASN A 32 11.30 -14.85 -24.87
N ALA A 33 11.55 -13.63 -24.43
CA ALA A 33 10.75 -13.00 -23.40
C ALA A 33 9.35 -12.74 -23.95
N LYS A 34 8.38 -13.60 -23.62
CA LYS A 34 6.98 -13.35 -23.93
C LYS A 34 6.59 -12.02 -23.30
N VAL A 35 6.41 -10.99 -24.16
CA VAL A 35 5.86 -9.71 -23.73
C VAL A 35 4.49 -9.97 -23.14
N ARG A 36 4.33 -9.72 -21.86
CA ARG A 36 3.04 -9.87 -21.19
C ARG A 36 2.23 -8.60 -21.40
N GLU A 37 1.01 -8.78 -21.82
CA GLU A 37 -0.02 -7.76 -21.78
C GLU A 37 -0.41 -7.46 -20.33
N SER A 38 0.48 -6.89 -19.56
CA SER A 38 0.18 -6.36 -18.25
C SER A 38 0.29 -4.85 -18.34
N THR A 39 -0.83 -4.17 -18.16
CA THR A 39 -0.90 -2.70 -18.09
C THR A 39 -0.22 -2.13 -16.85
N ASP A 40 0.19 -2.96 -15.91
CA ASP A 40 1.01 -2.56 -14.77
C ASP A 40 2.48 -2.92 -15.04
N GLU A 41 3.25 -2.00 -15.62
CA GLU A 41 4.70 -2.10 -15.87
C GLU A 41 5.52 -2.49 -14.63
N LEU A 42 4.89 -2.47 -13.45
CA LEU A 42 5.51 -2.76 -12.16
C LEU A 42 5.34 -4.23 -11.73
N ILE A 43 4.57 -5.04 -12.47
CA ILE A 43 4.33 -6.45 -12.14
C ILE A 43 4.74 -7.34 -13.30
N VAL A 44 6.03 -7.49 -13.52
CA VAL A 44 6.53 -8.61 -14.31
C VAL A 44 6.36 -9.87 -13.45
N ARG A 45 5.20 -10.52 -13.59
CA ARG A 45 4.97 -11.83 -12.98
C ARG A 45 5.43 -12.91 -13.94
N GLU A 46 6.40 -13.65 -13.52
CA GLU A 46 6.72 -14.90 -14.18
C GLU A 46 5.55 -15.88 -13.98
N ILE A 47 4.93 -16.32 -15.06
CA ILE A 47 3.90 -17.37 -15.04
C ILE A 47 4.63 -18.68 -15.30
N THR A 48 4.55 -19.60 -14.35
CA THR A 48 5.22 -20.91 -14.47
C THR A 48 4.25 -22.08 -14.54
N ILE A 49 2.94 -21.80 -14.53
CA ILE A 49 1.87 -22.78 -14.80
C ILE A 49 1.01 -22.30 -15.96
N ASP A 50 0.29 -23.23 -16.59
CA ASP A 50 -0.82 -22.88 -17.50
C ASP A 50 -2.12 -22.76 -16.68
N PRO A 51 -2.69 -21.56 -16.52
CA PRO A 51 -3.89 -21.37 -15.71
C PRO A 51 -5.13 -22.10 -16.24
N GLU A 52 -5.20 -22.37 -17.56
CA GLU A 52 -6.37 -23.01 -18.15
C GLU A 52 -6.45 -24.50 -17.82
N THR A 53 -5.31 -25.16 -17.77
CA THR A 53 -5.22 -26.61 -17.55
C THR A 53 -4.84 -26.98 -16.11
N HIS A 54 -4.46 -26.00 -15.28
CA HIS A 54 -4.04 -26.26 -13.91
C HIS A 54 -5.22 -26.73 -13.04
N PRO A 55 -5.06 -27.80 -12.22
CA PRO A 55 -6.16 -28.34 -11.39
C PRO A 55 -6.75 -27.32 -10.41
N GLY A 56 -5.96 -26.35 -9.96
CA GLY A 56 -6.43 -25.23 -9.13
C GLY A 56 -7.47 -24.35 -9.79
N ASN A 57 -7.60 -24.36 -11.14
CA ASN A 57 -8.64 -23.61 -11.84
C ASN A 57 -10.03 -24.13 -11.45
N ALA A 58 -10.30 -25.41 -11.65
CA ALA A 58 -11.59 -26.01 -11.28
C ALA A 58 -11.90 -25.79 -9.79
N LEU A 59 -10.92 -26.03 -8.92
CA LEU A 59 -11.08 -25.81 -7.47
C LEU A 59 -11.43 -24.35 -7.16
N TYR A 60 -10.80 -23.38 -7.80
CA TYR A 60 -11.09 -21.95 -7.61
C TYR A 60 -12.48 -21.60 -8.10
N GLN A 61 -12.88 -22.07 -9.30
CA GLN A 61 -14.21 -21.81 -9.85
C GLN A 61 -15.31 -22.35 -8.94
N ASP A 62 -15.15 -23.57 -8.43
CA ASP A 62 -16.16 -24.25 -7.62
C ASP A 62 -16.28 -23.68 -6.20
N ASN A 63 -15.19 -23.16 -5.64
CA ASN A 63 -15.15 -22.81 -4.20
C ASN A 63 -14.94 -21.32 -3.90
N CYS A 64 -14.35 -20.56 -4.82
CA CYS A 64 -13.87 -19.20 -4.56
C CYS A 64 -14.53 -18.15 -5.46
N ALA A 65 -14.67 -18.47 -6.76
CA ALA A 65 -15.13 -17.52 -7.76
C ALA A 65 -16.48 -16.90 -7.43
N ILE A 66 -17.40 -17.66 -6.86
CA ILE A 66 -18.74 -17.19 -6.48
C ILE A 66 -18.73 -15.92 -5.61
N CYS A 67 -17.66 -15.72 -4.82
CA CYS A 67 -17.48 -14.51 -4.02
C CYS A 67 -16.44 -13.56 -4.60
N HIS A 68 -15.42 -14.09 -5.29
CA HIS A 68 -14.25 -13.34 -5.76
C HIS A 68 -14.31 -12.97 -7.25
N ASP A 69 -15.44 -13.18 -7.92
CA ASP A 69 -15.70 -12.70 -9.29
C ASP A 69 -16.04 -11.20 -9.37
N GLY A 70 -16.19 -10.52 -8.22
CA GLY A 70 -16.58 -9.12 -8.11
C GLY A 70 -18.07 -8.91 -7.82
N SER A 71 -18.90 -9.97 -7.75
CA SER A 71 -20.32 -9.88 -7.41
C SER A 71 -20.58 -9.57 -5.94
N ILE A 72 -19.67 -9.98 -5.07
CA ILE A 72 -19.73 -9.73 -3.62
C ILE A 72 -18.85 -8.53 -3.26
N GLN A 73 -19.45 -7.39 -2.91
CA GLN A 73 -18.75 -6.14 -2.63
C GLN A 73 -17.66 -6.25 -1.55
N LYS A 74 -17.83 -7.10 -0.55
CA LYS A 74 -16.85 -7.27 0.54
C LYS A 74 -15.70 -8.20 0.20
N ALA A 75 -15.84 -9.02 -0.85
CA ALA A 75 -14.80 -9.94 -1.28
C ALA A 75 -13.85 -9.25 -2.28
N PRO A 76 -12.53 -9.31 -2.06
CA PRO A 76 -11.57 -8.81 -3.04
C PRO A 76 -11.75 -9.56 -4.36
N ALA A 77 -11.86 -8.84 -5.48
CA ALA A 77 -11.93 -9.47 -6.79
C ALA A 77 -10.65 -10.25 -7.13
N ALA A 78 -10.73 -11.21 -8.05
CA ALA A 78 -9.64 -12.13 -8.40
C ALA A 78 -8.31 -11.41 -8.72
N ASN A 79 -8.37 -10.29 -9.42
CA ASN A 79 -7.19 -9.46 -9.75
C ASN A 79 -6.44 -8.94 -8.51
N TRP A 80 -7.12 -8.77 -7.38
CA TRP A 80 -6.48 -8.43 -6.12
C TRP A 80 -5.80 -9.63 -5.47
N LEU A 81 -6.46 -10.80 -5.53
CA LEU A 81 -5.87 -12.03 -5.01
C LEU A 81 -4.57 -12.38 -5.74
N GLU A 82 -4.52 -12.16 -7.06
CA GLU A 82 -3.32 -12.34 -7.86
C GLU A 82 -2.14 -11.46 -7.42
N MET A 83 -2.39 -10.35 -6.74
CA MET A 83 -1.35 -9.46 -6.23
C MET A 83 -0.76 -9.88 -4.89
N LEU A 84 -1.40 -10.84 -4.22
CA LEU A 84 -0.95 -11.33 -2.92
C LEU A 84 0.21 -12.34 -3.08
N ILE A 85 1.01 -12.45 -2.05
CA ILE A 85 2.04 -13.50 -2.01
C ILE A 85 1.41 -14.86 -1.66
N PRO A 86 1.97 -15.98 -2.16
CA PRO A 86 1.44 -17.32 -1.90
C PRO A 86 1.21 -17.61 -0.42
N GLN A 87 2.15 -17.23 0.43
CA GLN A 87 2.08 -17.47 1.87
C GLN A 87 0.93 -16.72 2.54
N ALA A 88 0.62 -15.50 2.10
CA ALA A 88 -0.51 -14.73 2.63
C ALA A 88 -1.85 -15.36 2.23
N LEU A 89 -1.98 -15.82 0.99
CA LEU A 89 -3.17 -16.55 0.51
C LEU A 89 -3.37 -17.85 1.30
N PHE A 90 -2.32 -18.66 1.41
CA PHE A 90 -2.38 -19.92 2.12
C PHE A 90 -2.73 -19.74 3.61
N ARG A 91 -2.11 -18.77 4.28
CA ARG A 91 -2.42 -18.42 5.67
C ARG A 91 -3.86 -17.95 5.83
N THR A 92 -4.37 -17.15 4.89
CA THR A 92 -5.76 -16.66 4.92
C THR A 92 -6.78 -17.80 4.86
N MET A 93 -6.47 -18.88 4.13
CA MET A 93 -7.32 -20.08 4.04
C MET A 93 -7.16 -21.03 5.23
N ASN A 94 -6.05 -21.02 5.96
CA ASN A 94 -5.84 -21.93 7.10
C ASN A 94 -6.20 -21.32 8.46
N GLU A 95 -5.85 -20.04 8.66
CA GLU A 95 -5.91 -19.37 9.96
C GLU A 95 -6.61 -18.01 9.90
N GLY A 96 -6.89 -17.55 8.68
CA GLY A 96 -7.43 -16.21 8.43
C GLY A 96 -8.92 -16.20 8.14
N ILE A 97 -9.35 -15.11 7.51
CA ILE A 97 -10.77 -14.81 7.26
C ILE A 97 -11.47 -15.85 6.35
N MET A 98 -10.72 -16.61 5.56
CA MET A 98 -11.25 -17.66 4.66
C MET A 98 -11.14 -19.06 5.27
N ALA A 99 -10.71 -19.21 6.51
CA ALA A 99 -10.51 -20.53 7.12
C ALA A 99 -11.80 -21.35 7.19
N GLU A 100 -12.92 -20.72 7.52
CA GLU A 100 -14.22 -21.39 7.58
C GLU A 100 -14.71 -21.82 6.18
N GLN A 101 -14.60 -20.93 5.18
CA GLN A 101 -15.04 -21.18 3.81
C GLN A 101 -14.20 -22.26 3.12
N SER A 102 -12.95 -22.40 3.50
CA SER A 102 -12.02 -23.40 2.94
C SER A 102 -11.78 -24.61 3.85
N ALA A 103 -12.54 -24.77 4.94
CA ALA A 103 -12.33 -25.85 5.91
C ALA A 103 -12.51 -27.26 5.34
N HIS A 104 -13.33 -27.39 4.30
CA HIS A 104 -13.60 -28.66 3.61
C HIS A 104 -12.50 -29.06 2.61
N LEU A 105 -11.59 -28.13 2.26
CA LEU A 105 -10.50 -28.37 1.32
C LEU A 105 -9.30 -28.97 2.03
N SER A 106 -8.68 -29.96 1.43
CA SER A 106 -7.40 -30.50 1.87
C SER A 106 -6.27 -29.47 1.70
N THR A 107 -5.17 -29.69 2.38
CA THR A 107 -3.95 -28.87 2.25
C THR A 107 -3.47 -28.80 0.80
N GLU A 108 -3.53 -29.93 0.07
CA GLU A 108 -3.12 -30.01 -1.33
C GLU A 108 -4.00 -29.16 -2.23
N GLU A 109 -5.33 -29.24 -2.08
CA GLU A 109 -6.27 -28.42 -2.85
C GLU A 109 -6.09 -26.92 -2.58
N LYS A 110 -5.84 -26.54 -1.32
CA LYS A 110 -5.53 -25.15 -0.98
C LYS A 110 -4.24 -24.67 -1.66
N ILE A 111 -3.22 -25.51 -1.72
CA ILE A 111 -1.97 -25.18 -2.43
C ILE A 111 -2.23 -25.02 -3.92
N GLN A 112 -2.98 -25.92 -4.55
CA GLN A 112 -3.34 -25.82 -5.97
C GLN A 112 -4.16 -24.55 -6.28
N ILE A 113 -5.06 -24.15 -5.40
CA ILE A 113 -5.78 -22.87 -5.52
C ILE A 113 -4.79 -21.69 -5.44
N VAL A 114 -3.83 -21.72 -4.53
CA VAL A 114 -2.80 -20.67 -4.43
C VAL A 114 -1.96 -20.62 -5.71
N GLU A 115 -1.49 -21.76 -6.21
CA GLU A 115 -0.73 -21.85 -7.46
C GLU A 115 -1.50 -21.21 -8.62
N TYR A 116 -2.78 -21.56 -8.75
CA TYR A 116 -3.67 -21.00 -9.77
C TYR A 116 -3.81 -19.48 -9.65
N ILE A 117 -4.10 -18.97 -8.43
CA ILE A 117 -4.29 -17.53 -8.20
C ILE A 117 -3.00 -16.77 -8.51
N VAL A 118 -1.84 -17.22 -8.02
CA VAL A 118 -0.58 -16.51 -8.24
C VAL A 118 0.09 -16.84 -9.57
N ARG A 119 -0.45 -17.81 -10.32
CA ARG A 119 0.05 -18.30 -11.61
C ARG A 119 1.48 -18.85 -11.55
N LYS A 120 1.82 -19.47 -10.42
CA LYS A 120 3.16 -20.05 -10.17
C LYS A 120 3.06 -21.44 -9.59
N ASP A 121 3.94 -22.33 -10.08
CA ASP A 121 4.21 -23.62 -9.45
C ASP A 121 4.79 -23.41 -8.03
N ARG A 122 4.37 -24.23 -7.07
CA ARG A 122 4.84 -24.17 -5.67
C ARG A 122 6.36 -24.27 -5.52
N LYS A 123 7.05 -24.96 -6.44
CA LYS A 123 8.52 -25.01 -6.44
C LYS A 123 9.17 -23.64 -6.62
N ASP A 124 8.44 -22.70 -7.25
CA ASP A 124 8.85 -21.32 -7.52
C ASP A 124 8.35 -20.36 -6.43
N PHE A 125 7.65 -20.87 -5.40
CA PHE A 125 7.25 -20.06 -4.26
C PHE A 125 8.48 -19.59 -3.49
N PRO A 126 8.47 -18.34 -3.02
CA PRO A 126 9.54 -17.87 -2.16
C PRO A 126 9.66 -18.75 -0.92
N LYS A 127 10.88 -19.16 -0.60
CA LYS A 127 11.15 -19.88 0.65
C LYS A 127 10.98 -18.96 1.84
N GLU A 128 10.63 -19.53 3.00
CA GLU A 128 10.59 -18.78 4.24
C GLU A 128 11.93 -18.08 4.48
N ALA A 129 11.84 -16.78 4.80
CA ALA A 129 13.04 -15.99 5.00
C ALA A 129 13.57 -16.19 6.43
N ASP A 130 14.83 -16.45 6.55
CA ASP A 130 15.53 -16.43 7.83
C ASP A 130 15.75 -14.97 8.27
N LEU A 131 14.91 -14.48 9.19
CA LEU A 131 15.02 -13.14 9.72
C LEU A 131 16.07 -13.07 10.81
N ASN A 132 17.00 -12.13 10.68
CA ASN A 132 17.99 -11.85 11.71
C ASN A 132 17.34 -11.09 12.88
N TYR A 133 16.79 -11.81 13.87
CA TYR A 133 16.22 -11.20 15.06
C TYR A 133 17.30 -10.65 15.99
N CYS A 134 16.94 -9.57 16.68
CA CYS A 134 17.85 -8.93 17.63
C CYS A 134 18.12 -9.80 18.86
N GLU A 135 19.35 -9.78 19.35
CA GLU A 135 19.66 -10.28 20.67
C GLU A 135 18.97 -9.44 21.77
N SER A 136 18.80 -10.01 22.95
CA SER A 136 18.04 -9.43 24.07
C SER A 136 18.50 -8.02 24.47
N ASN A 137 19.79 -7.70 24.33
CA ASN A 137 20.35 -6.36 24.60
C ASN A 137 19.91 -5.31 23.57
N ARG A 138 19.48 -5.68 22.37
CA ARG A 138 19.00 -4.83 21.29
C ARG A 138 17.48 -4.75 21.19
N MET A 139 16.74 -5.53 21.95
CA MET A 139 15.26 -5.53 21.96
C MET A 139 14.65 -4.27 22.60
N LYS A 140 15.44 -3.48 23.33
CA LYS A 140 14.97 -2.30 24.04
C LYS A 140 14.63 -1.16 23.07
N PHE A 141 13.62 -0.39 23.43
CA PHE A 141 13.19 0.83 22.76
C PHE A 141 13.56 2.07 23.56
N ASP A 142 14.14 3.08 22.91
CA ASP A 142 14.42 4.37 23.55
C ASP A 142 13.17 5.27 23.48
N MET A 143 12.36 5.22 24.51
CA MET A 143 11.11 5.97 24.61
C MET A 143 11.29 7.49 24.61
N ARG A 144 12.52 8.01 24.69
CA ARG A 144 12.79 9.45 24.60
C ARG A 144 13.02 9.93 23.18
N GLU A 145 13.28 9.02 22.26
CA GLU A 145 13.43 9.35 20.84
C GLU A 145 12.06 9.36 20.17
N ALA A 146 11.50 10.57 20.03
CA ALA A 146 10.21 10.80 19.42
C ALA A 146 10.21 10.50 17.91
N PRO A 147 9.05 10.20 17.31
CA PRO A 147 8.95 9.92 15.88
C PRO A 147 9.40 11.07 14.99
N ALA A 148 10.14 10.73 13.93
CA ALA A 148 10.57 11.66 12.89
C ALA A 148 10.80 10.89 11.56
N PRO A 149 10.27 11.34 10.43
CA PRO A 149 9.32 12.45 10.27
C PRO A 149 7.91 12.08 10.73
N TYR A 150 7.03 13.06 10.83
CA TYR A 150 5.61 12.86 11.11
C TYR A 150 4.86 12.66 9.79
N GLY A 151 4.12 11.57 9.68
CA GLY A 151 3.30 11.26 8.52
C GLY A 151 4.13 11.13 7.24
N TRP A 152 3.50 11.39 6.10
CA TRP A 152 4.17 11.36 4.80
C TRP A 152 5.02 12.62 4.58
N GLY A 153 6.33 12.46 4.65
CA GLY A 153 7.30 13.55 4.60
C GLY A 153 7.60 14.15 5.98
N TYR A 154 8.53 15.09 6.01
CA TYR A 154 9.07 15.66 7.25
C TYR A 154 8.11 16.67 7.93
N ASN A 155 7.35 17.37 7.12
CA ASN A 155 6.35 18.35 7.55
C ASN A 155 5.36 18.61 6.41
N THR A 156 4.43 19.56 6.58
CA THR A 156 3.43 19.90 5.56
C THR A 156 4.03 20.40 4.25
N SER A 157 5.24 20.96 4.26
CA SER A 157 5.97 21.33 3.03
C SER A 157 6.69 20.15 2.37
N ARG A 158 6.78 19.00 3.05
CA ARG A 158 7.46 17.77 2.60
C ARG A 158 8.93 17.99 2.25
N PHE A 159 9.56 18.97 2.89
CA PHE A 159 10.94 19.34 2.72
C PHE A 159 11.73 19.04 3.99
N ILE A 160 12.86 18.34 3.85
CA ILE A 160 13.79 18.08 4.96
C ILE A 160 14.88 19.15 4.93
N PRO A 161 14.88 20.11 5.89
CA PRO A 161 15.91 21.12 5.93
C PRO A 161 17.29 20.51 6.21
N LYS A 162 18.35 21.08 5.64
CA LYS A 162 19.73 20.65 5.89
C LYS A 162 20.06 20.50 7.38
N LYS A 163 19.53 21.40 8.22
CA LYS A 163 19.73 21.36 9.68
C LYS A 163 19.21 20.07 10.31
N SER A 164 18.12 19.52 9.78
CA SER A 164 17.50 18.28 10.27
C SER A 164 18.12 17.04 9.61
N GLY A 165 18.27 17.03 8.27
CA GLY A 165 18.83 15.90 7.54
C GLY A 165 20.35 15.74 7.71
N LYS A 166 21.06 16.81 8.06
CA LYS A 166 22.53 16.83 8.24
C LYS A 166 23.34 16.38 7.01
N ILE A 167 22.69 16.19 5.88
CA ILE A 167 23.31 15.80 4.60
C ILE A 167 23.30 16.99 3.66
N ASP A 168 24.44 17.25 3.00
CA ASP A 168 24.60 18.28 2.00
C ASP A 168 25.59 17.86 0.90
N SER A 169 25.80 18.73 -0.09
CA SER A 169 26.72 18.48 -1.19
C SER A 169 28.17 18.22 -0.79
N LYS A 170 28.59 18.67 0.41
CA LYS A 170 29.95 18.50 0.93
C LYS A 170 30.15 17.15 1.60
N ASN A 171 29.11 16.59 2.23
CA ASN A 171 29.23 15.37 3.02
C ASN A 171 28.54 14.14 2.41
N VAL A 172 27.64 14.31 1.41
CA VAL A 172 26.96 13.19 0.75
C VAL A 172 27.92 12.15 0.19
N LYS A 173 29.07 12.58 -0.36
CA LYS A 173 30.12 11.68 -0.89
C LYS A 173 30.86 10.88 0.19
N LYS A 174 30.67 11.22 1.46
CA LYS A 174 31.32 10.57 2.63
C LYS A 174 30.39 9.55 3.29
N LEU A 175 29.17 9.39 2.79
CA LEU A 175 28.24 8.38 3.30
C LEU A 175 28.85 7.00 3.11
N LYS A 176 28.64 6.15 4.13
CA LYS A 176 29.00 4.73 4.11
C LYS A 176 27.76 3.92 4.41
N LEU A 177 27.61 2.79 3.73
CA LEU A 177 26.59 1.83 4.06
C LEU A 177 26.83 1.33 5.48
N LYS A 178 25.81 1.45 6.35
CA LYS A 178 25.85 0.99 7.72
C LYS A 178 25.37 -0.46 7.80
N TRP A 179 24.22 -0.73 7.24
CA TRP A 179 23.62 -2.05 7.07
C TRP A 179 22.60 -2.01 5.94
N ALA A 180 22.15 -3.17 5.50
CA ALA A 180 21.07 -3.33 4.54
C ALA A 180 20.10 -4.41 5.03
N PHE A 181 18.81 -4.20 4.82
CA PHE A 181 17.75 -5.15 5.11
C PHE A 181 17.03 -5.54 3.82
N GLY A 182 17.08 -6.82 3.46
CA GLY A 182 16.31 -7.35 2.35
C GLY A 182 14.92 -7.73 2.81
N PHE A 183 13.88 -7.09 2.23
CA PHE A 183 12.51 -7.46 2.55
C PHE A 183 12.19 -8.83 1.97
N PRO A 184 11.83 -9.83 2.81
CA PRO A 184 11.42 -11.13 2.32
C PRO A 184 10.27 -11.04 1.32
N TYR A 185 10.35 -11.83 0.24
CA TYR A 185 9.30 -11.96 -0.79
C TYR A 185 8.92 -10.65 -1.49
N SER A 186 9.75 -9.61 -1.40
CA SER A 186 9.45 -8.28 -1.91
C SER A 186 10.37 -7.91 -3.06
N GLN A 187 9.80 -7.47 -4.17
CA GLN A 187 10.53 -6.94 -5.34
C GLN A 187 10.53 -5.42 -5.35
N ARG A 188 9.77 -4.78 -4.46
CA ARG A 188 9.61 -3.32 -4.36
C ARG A 188 9.41 -2.88 -2.93
N ALA A 189 9.88 -1.68 -2.60
CA ALA A 189 9.70 -1.02 -1.31
C ALA A 189 8.96 0.30 -1.53
N ARG A 190 7.71 0.40 -1.10
CA ARG A 190 6.86 1.59 -1.29
C ARG A 190 6.51 2.30 0.00
N SER A 191 6.55 1.58 1.13
CA SER A 191 6.24 2.13 2.44
C SER A 191 7.32 3.12 2.88
N GLN A 192 6.92 4.33 3.26
CA GLN A 192 7.85 5.28 3.87
C GLN A 192 8.17 4.82 5.29
N PRO A 193 9.47 4.63 5.64
CA PRO A 193 9.87 4.26 6.98
C PRO A 193 9.64 5.39 7.98
N LEU A 194 9.37 5.03 9.22
CA LEU A 194 9.29 5.90 10.37
C LEU A 194 10.48 5.62 11.30
N PHE A 195 11.12 6.68 11.78
CA PHE A 195 12.22 6.61 12.75
C PHE A 195 11.70 7.04 14.12
N ALA A 196 11.77 6.16 15.10
CA ALA A 196 11.39 6.45 16.48
C ALA A 196 11.96 5.41 17.43
N MET A 197 12.17 5.78 18.69
CA MET A 197 12.51 4.86 19.77
C MET A 197 13.77 4.00 19.49
N GLY A 198 14.79 4.55 18.79
CA GLY A 198 15.98 3.80 18.38
C GLY A 198 15.70 2.73 17.35
N SER A 199 14.63 2.88 16.59
CA SER A 199 14.14 1.87 15.66
C SER A 199 13.65 2.49 14.36
N ILE A 200 13.55 1.64 13.33
CA ILE A 200 12.94 1.95 12.05
C ILE A 200 11.70 1.04 11.91
N PHE A 201 10.55 1.66 11.73
CA PHE A 201 9.30 0.96 11.43
C PHE A 201 9.02 1.07 9.93
N VAL A 202 8.79 -0.04 9.26
CA VAL A 202 8.60 -0.06 7.80
C VAL A 202 7.73 -1.21 7.36
N GLY A 203 6.87 -0.96 6.38
CA GLY A 203 6.04 -1.97 5.75
C GLY A 203 6.68 -2.55 4.49
N SER A 204 6.23 -3.71 4.08
CA SER A 204 6.74 -4.43 2.92
C SER A 204 5.66 -4.80 1.90
N GLN A 205 6.10 -5.22 0.72
CA GLN A 205 5.21 -5.77 -0.31
C GLN A 205 4.59 -7.11 0.12
N SER A 206 5.28 -7.87 0.94
CA SER A 206 4.74 -9.13 1.48
C SER A 206 3.62 -8.92 2.51
N GLY A 207 3.39 -7.67 2.94
CA GLY A 207 2.41 -7.34 3.98
C GLY A 207 3.01 -7.32 5.38
N ASP A 208 4.29 -7.60 5.54
CA ASP A 208 4.92 -7.58 6.84
C ASP A 208 5.34 -6.16 7.25
N ILE A 209 5.12 -5.84 8.50
CA ILE A 209 5.66 -4.67 9.19
C ILE A 209 6.83 -5.11 10.05
N TYR A 210 7.92 -4.36 9.98
CA TYR A 210 9.12 -4.63 10.76
C TYR A 210 9.43 -3.46 11.67
N ALA A 211 9.82 -3.76 12.91
CA ALA A 211 10.58 -2.85 13.76
C ALA A 211 12.05 -3.30 13.72
N LEU A 212 12.90 -2.50 13.11
CA LEU A 212 14.33 -2.77 12.96
C LEU A 212 15.14 -1.93 13.93
N ASP A 213 16.18 -2.50 14.53
CA ASP A 213 17.14 -1.72 15.31
C ASP A 213 17.89 -0.75 14.41
N ILE A 214 17.92 0.54 14.75
CA ILE A 214 18.51 1.57 13.90
C ILE A 214 20.03 1.42 13.72
N GLU A 215 20.71 0.77 14.66
CA GLU A 215 22.15 0.62 14.63
C GLU A 215 22.62 -0.59 13.83
N THR A 216 21.86 -1.69 13.85
CA THR A 216 22.29 -2.98 13.30
C THR A 216 21.40 -3.51 12.19
N GLY A 217 20.14 -3.02 12.07
CA GLY A 217 19.16 -3.52 11.13
C GLY A 217 18.54 -4.87 11.52
N CYS A 218 18.84 -5.41 12.72
CA CYS A 218 18.18 -6.63 13.19
C CYS A 218 16.70 -6.38 13.50
N VAL A 219 15.89 -7.44 13.41
CA VAL A 219 14.44 -7.40 13.63
C VAL A 219 14.14 -7.46 15.12
N LYS A 220 13.51 -6.43 15.68
CA LYS A 220 12.98 -6.45 17.05
C LYS A 220 11.67 -7.21 17.12
N TRP A 221 10.77 -6.94 16.20
CA TRP A 221 9.54 -7.68 15.98
C TRP A 221 9.06 -7.51 14.54
N ASN A 222 8.23 -8.41 14.08
CA ASN A 222 7.46 -8.26 12.85
C ASN A 222 6.00 -8.62 13.08
N PHE A 223 5.13 -8.04 12.24
CA PHE A 223 3.69 -8.32 12.20
C PHE A 223 3.28 -8.53 10.75
N SER A 224 2.44 -9.52 10.49
CA SER A 224 1.93 -9.79 9.14
C SER A 224 0.53 -9.19 8.97
N ALA A 225 0.40 -8.17 8.12
CA ALA A 225 -0.88 -7.66 7.67
C ALA A 225 -1.55 -8.59 6.66
N SER A 226 -2.78 -8.28 6.25
CA SER A 226 -3.53 -9.12 5.31
C SER A 226 -3.00 -9.05 3.88
N ALA A 227 -2.30 -7.96 3.51
CA ALA A 227 -1.78 -7.72 2.17
C ALA A 227 -0.65 -6.70 2.18
N GLU A 228 -0.09 -6.41 1.00
CA GLU A 228 0.97 -5.42 0.78
C GLU A 228 0.68 -4.10 1.51
N VAL A 229 1.68 -3.60 2.24
CA VAL A 229 1.64 -2.30 2.89
C VAL A 229 2.37 -1.27 2.03
N ARG A 230 1.61 -0.40 1.37
CA ARG A 230 2.13 0.70 0.53
C ARG A 230 2.17 2.03 1.25
N THR A 231 1.37 2.19 2.29
CA THR A 231 1.33 3.43 3.07
C THR A 231 2.62 3.59 3.85
N GLY A 232 2.99 4.82 4.17
CA GLY A 232 3.99 5.07 5.19
C GLY A 232 3.46 4.68 6.58
N ILE A 233 4.38 4.47 7.50
CA ILE A 233 4.06 4.23 8.90
C ILE A 233 3.99 5.58 9.62
N ILE A 234 2.94 5.82 10.39
CA ILE A 234 2.82 6.96 11.30
C ILE A 234 2.68 6.46 12.74
N MET A 235 2.93 7.33 13.70
CA MET A 235 2.94 7.00 15.13
C MET A 235 2.31 8.12 15.95
N ASP A 236 1.90 7.82 17.17
CA ASP A 236 1.58 8.82 18.17
C ASP A 236 2.78 9.74 18.39
N GLU A 237 2.50 11.03 18.56
CA GLU A 237 3.53 12.05 18.71
C GLU A 237 3.80 12.37 20.18
N TRP A 238 5.06 12.65 20.49
CA TRP A 238 5.48 13.25 21.78
C TRP A 238 6.71 14.14 21.54
N LYS A 239 7.11 14.87 22.55
CA LYS A 239 8.24 15.77 22.44
C LYS A 239 9.56 14.99 22.61
N ASN A 240 10.49 15.20 21.69
CA ASN A 240 11.79 14.55 21.73
C ASN A 240 12.54 14.85 23.04
N GLY A 241 13.10 13.82 23.65
CA GLY A 241 13.74 13.87 24.97
C GLY A 241 12.79 13.57 26.14
N GLU A 242 11.49 13.63 25.93
CA GLU A 242 10.47 13.24 26.91
C GLU A 242 9.98 11.80 26.65
N LYS A 243 9.31 11.20 27.62
CA LYS A 243 8.61 9.93 27.39
C LYS A 243 7.17 10.20 26.99
N PRO A 244 6.57 9.36 26.11
CA PRO A 244 5.16 9.48 25.82
C PRO A 244 4.30 9.22 27.07
N ASN A 245 3.19 9.92 27.20
CA ASN A 245 2.26 9.78 28.32
C ASN A 245 1.46 8.46 28.31
N LYS A 246 1.40 7.79 27.15
CA LYS A 246 0.75 6.51 26.94
C LYS A 246 1.64 5.61 26.06
N ARG A 247 1.32 4.32 25.96
CA ARG A 247 1.97 3.42 25.00
C ARG A 247 1.72 3.94 23.59
N PRO A 248 2.77 4.20 22.80
CA PRO A 248 2.61 4.71 21.45
C PRO A 248 2.13 3.60 20.51
N TYR A 249 1.22 3.95 19.63
CA TYR A 249 0.77 3.08 18.55
C TYR A 249 1.35 3.53 17.22
N ILE A 250 1.57 2.56 16.33
CA ILE A 250 1.83 2.81 14.91
C ILE A 250 0.57 2.53 14.10
N TYR A 251 0.39 3.29 13.02
CA TYR A 251 -0.76 3.19 12.14
C TYR A 251 -0.32 3.06 10.69
N PHE A 252 -1.00 2.22 9.93
CA PHE A 252 -0.74 1.99 8.50
C PHE A 252 -1.93 1.32 7.82
N GLY A 253 -1.92 1.30 6.48
CA GLY A 253 -2.95 0.63 5.69
C GLY A 253 -2.38 -0.36 4.69
N ASP A 254 -3.14 -1.39 4.35
CA ASP A 254 -2.81 -2.37 3.32
C ASP A 254 -3.61 -2.18 2.03
N ILE A 255 -3.19 -2.84 0.94
CA ILE A 255 -3.85 -2.73 -0.37
C ILE A 255 -5.26 -3.32 -0.41
N LEU A 256 -5.69 -4.09 0.56
CA LEU A 256 -7.06 -4.59 0.70
C LEU A 256 -7.96 -3.61 1.46
N ALA A 257 -7.61 -2.33 1.50
CA ALA A 257 -8.36 -1.26 2.16
C ALA A 257 -8.55 -1.46 3.67
N ASN A 258 -7.64 -2.13 4.35
CA ASN A 258 -7.61 -2.16 5.81
C ASN A 258 -6.73 -1.04 6.36
N GLU A 259 -7.07 -0.54 7.55
CA GLU A 259 -6.25 0.32 8.39
C GLU A 259 -6.00 -0.40 9.71
N TYR A 260 -4.81 -0.24 10.26
CA TYR A 260 -4.33 -0.96 11.45
C TYR A 260 -3.77 0.00 12.48
N ALA A 261 -3.88 -0.39 13.75
CA ALA A 261 -3.03 0.11 14.82
C ALA A 261 -2.33 -1.05 15.50
N LEU A 262 -1.02 -0.93 15.70
CA LEU A 262 -0.22 -1.86 16.50
C LEU A 262 0.41 -1.14 17.67
N ASP A 263 0.66 -1.85 18.75
CA ASP A 263 1.58 -1.41 19.78
C ASP A 263 2.98 -1.30 19.21
N ALA A 264 3.59 -0.12 19.31
CA ALA A 264 4.88 0.13 18.70
C ALA A 264 6.04 -0.65 19.34
N GLN A 265 5.90 -1.09 20.58
CA GLN A 265 6.95 -1.81 21.31
C GLN A 265 6.87 -3.33 21.09
N THR A 266 5.66 -3.86 20.93
CA THR A 266 5.45 -5.32 20.87
C THR A 266 5.04 -5.82 19.49
N GLY A 267 4.52 -4.95 18.61
CA GLY A 267 3.92 -5.35 17.34
C GLY A 267 2.53 -5.99 17.49
N GLU A 268 1.96 -6.02 18.69
CA GLU A 268 0.62 -6.57 18.95
C GLU A 268 -0.47 -5.75 18.27
N LEU A 269 -1.44 -6.42 17.65
CA LEU A 269 -2.59 -5.78 17.03
C LEU A 269 -3.50 -5.16 18.08
N ILE A 270 -3.72 -3.85 18.00
CA ILE A 270 -4.68 -3.12 18.84
C ILE A 270 -6.04 -3.12 18.17
N TRP A 271 -6.10 -2.70 16.90
CA TRP A 271 -7.31 -2.78 16.10
C TRP A 271 -6.99 -2.85 14.60
N LYS A 272 -7.96 -3.38 13.86
CA LYS A 272 -8.00 -3.42 12.39
C LYS A 272 -9.41 -3.06 11.93
N ILE A 273 -9.53 -2.19 10.94
CA ILE A 273 -10.81 -1.82 10.32
C ILE A 273 -10.72 -1.92 8.80
N LYS A 274 -11.86 -2.21 8.17
CA LYS A 274 -12.07 -2.04 6.73
C LYS A 274 -12.48 -0.60 6.47
N THR A 275 -11.80 0.10 5.56
CA THR A 275 -12.06 1.53 5.30
C THR A 275 -13.14 1.77 4.24
N ASP A 276 -13.37 0.78 3.36
CA ASP A 276 -14.42 0.78 2.35
C ASP A 276 -14.78 -0.65 1.95
N ASP A 277 -16.05 -0.92 1.68
CA ASP A 277 -16.56 -2.24 1.28
C ASP A 277 -16.48 -2.45 -0.24
N HIS A 278 -16.14 -1.43 -1.04
CA HIS A 278 -16.04 -1.60 -2.49
C HIS A 278 -14.88 -2.55 -2.84
N PRO A 279 -15.08 -3.55 -3.75
CA PRO A 279 -14.08 -4.59 -4.03
C PRO A 279 -12.77 -4.04 -4.57
N ASN A 280 -12.79 -2.89 -5.24
CA ASN A 280 -11.62 -2.22 -5.77
C ASN A 280 -11.09 -1.09 -4.87
N ALA A 281 -11.60 -0.96 -3.65
CA ALA A 281 -11.03 -0.03 -2.67
C ALA A 281 -9.64 -0.49 -2.21
N THR A 282 -8.76 0.47 -1.97
CA THR A 282 -7.38 0.20 -1.54
C THR A 282 -6.85 1.30 -0.63
N ARG A 283 -5.74 1.00 0.06
CA ARG A 283 -4.97 1.96 0.83
C ARG A 283 -3.60 2.12 0.20
N THR A 284 -3.33 3.31 -0.33
CA THR A 284 -2.04 3.66 -0.94
C THR A 284 -1.46 4.93 -0.34
N ALA A 285 -2.32 5.86 0.05
CA ALA A 285 -1.93 7.09 0.73
C ALA A 285 -1.81 6.89 2.23
N THR A 286 -0.77 7.49 2.83
CA THR A 286 -0.52 7.45 4.27
C THR A 286 -1.58 8.29 5.00
N SER A 287 -2.11 7.78 6.10
CA SER A 287 -3.02 8.50 6.99
C SER A 287 -2.33 9.71 7.62
N ALA A 288 -3.10 10.72 8.00
CA ALA A 288 -2.60 11.84 8.81
C ALA A 288 -3.28 11.79 10.18
N LYS A 289 -2.51 12.13 11.23
CA LYS A 289 -3.01 12.15 12.60
C LYS A 289 -3.01 13.57 13.15
N PHE A 290 -4.07 13.93 13.86
CA PHE A 290 -4.14 15.15 14.65
C PHE A 290 -4.94 14.88 15.91
N GLU A 291 -4.36 15.15 17.06
CA GLU A 291 -4.91 14.76 18.36
C GLU A 291 -5.19 13.25 18.40
N ASP A 292 -6.38 12.82 18.79
CA ASP A 292 -6.81 11.42 18.82
C ASP A 292 -7.60 11.00 17.56
N ILE A 293 -7.45 11.72 16.44
CA ILE A 293 -8.14 11.44 15.18
C ILE A 293 -7.13 11.08 14.09
N LEU A 294 -7.38 9.96 13.41
CA LEU A 294 -6.75 9.60 12.15
C LEU A 294 -7.63 10.02 10.98
N PHE A 295 -7.05 10.71 10.01
CA PHE A 295 -7.66 11.01 8.72
C PHE A 295 -7.15 10.00 7.70
N VAL A 296 -8.02 9.09 7.32
CA VAL A 296 -7.71 7.88 6.56
C VAL A 296 -8.23 8.04 5.13
N PRO A 297 -7.36 8.30 4.14
CA PRO A 297 -7.77 8.44 2.75
C PRO A 297 -8.09 7.08 2.13
N VAL A 298 -9.13 7.01 1.31
CA VAL A 298 -9.54 5.82 0.56
C VAL A 298 -9.23 6.02 -0.91
N SER A 299 -8.37 5.18 -1.44
CA SER A 299 -8.03 5.07 -2.85
C SER A 299 -8.78 3.90 -3.48
N GLY A 300 -8.72 3.79 -4.81
CA GLY A 300 -9.28 2.66 -5.54
C GLY A 300 -8.53 2.37 -6.82
N LEU A 301 -8.57 1.14 -7.25
CA LEU A 301 -7.96 0.65 -8.50
C LEU A 301 -9.02 0.05 -9.44
N GLU A 302 -10.24 0.54 -9.42
CA GLU A 302 -11.29 0.13 -10.35
C GLU A 302 -10.91 0.40 -11.82
N VAL A 303 -9.94 1.27 -12.03
CA VAL A 303 -9.33 1.51 -13.35
C VAL A 303 -8.72 0.23 -13.95
N ILE A 304 -8.25 -0.71 -13.13
CA ILE A 304 -7.63 -1.97 -13.63
C ILE A 304 -8.69 -2.86 -14.29
N PRO A 305 -9.77 -3.30 -13.60
CA PRO A 305 -10.81 -4.10 -14.25
C PRO A 305 -11.54 -3.33 -15.36
N ALA A 306 -11.56 -2.01 -15.31
CA ALA A 306 -12.17 -1.16 -16.34
C ALA A 306 -11.51 -1.26 -17.74
N PHE A 307 -10.33 -1.86 -17.85
CA PHE A 307 -9.72 -2.20 -19.14
C PHE A 307 -10.38 -3.41 -19.81
N ASN A 308 -11.17 -4.19 -19.07
CA ASN A 308 -11.94 -5.27 -19.65
C ASN A 308 -13.28 -4.74 -20.17
N ASP A 309 -13.54 -4.94 -21.45
CA ASP A 309 -14.77 -4.49 -22.12
C ASP A 309 -16.05 -5.09 -21.51
N ASP A 310 -15.97 -6.24 -20.84
CA ASP A 310 -17.09 -6.91 -20.17
C ASP A 310 -17.30 -6.41 -18.72
N TYR A 311 -16.39 -5.59 -18.18
CA TYR A 311 -16.52 -5.08 -16.82
C TYR A 311 -17.54 -3.93 -16.76
N GLU A 312 -18.60 -4.11 -15.99
CA GLU A 312 -19.58 -3.06 -15.72
C GLU A 312 -18.97 -1.93 -14.88
N CYS A 313 -18.64 -0.83 -15.51
CA CYS A 313 -17.86 0.25 -14.91
C CYS A 313 -18.64 1.56 -14.79
N CYS A 314 -18.43 2.39 -13.80
CA CYS A 314 -17.62 2.27 -12.60
C CYS A 314 -18.45 2.74 -11.41
N THR A 315 -18.22 2.17 -10.24
CA THR A 315 -19.04 2.47 -9.05
C THR A 315 -18.24 2.92 -7.85
N PHE A 316 -16.91 2.76 -7.87
CA PHE A 316 -16.01 3.20 -6.81
C PHE A 316 -16.09 4.72 -6.61
N ARG A 317 -16.03 5.14 -5.36
CA ARG A 317 -15.88 6.55 -4.96
C ARG A 317 -14.78 6.67 -3.91
N GLY A 318 -13.79 7.50 -4.20
CA GLY A 318 -12.79 7.89 -3.20
C GLY A 318 -13.42 8.55 -1.98
N GLY A 319 -12.72 8.54 -0.87
CA GLY A 319 -13.25 9.11 0.36
C GLY A 319 -12.18 9.35 1.42
N LEU A 320 -12.58 10.07 2.45
CA LEU A 320 -11.82 10.31 3.65
C LEU A 320 -12.61 9.84 4.87
N LEU A 321 -12.00 9.02 5.72
CA LEU A 321 -12.56 8.68 7.03
C LEU A 321 -11.87 9.49 8.11
N ALA A 322 -12.62 9.88 9.15
CA ALA A 322 -12.06 10.21 10.44
C ALA A 322 -12.29 9.02 11.38
N VAL A 323 -11.22 8.57 11.99
CA VAL A 323 -11.18 7.38 12.85
C VAL A 323 -10.59 7.76 14.19
N GLU A 324 -11.21 7.32 15.29
CA GLU A 324 -10.63 7.46 16.62
C GLU A 324 -9.38 6.59 16.73
N ALA A 325 -8.22 7.22 16.94
CA ALA A 325 -6.92 6.57 16.84
C ALA A 325 -6.72 5.43 17.84
N ASN A 326 -7.31 5.56 19.03
CA ASN A 326 -7.14 4.56 20.10
C ASN A 326 -7.99 3.29 19.92
N THR A 327 -9.12 3.38 19.20
CA THR A 327 -10.12 2.30 19.15
C THR A 327 -10.43 1.80 17.75
N GLY A 328 -10.04 2.54 16.71
CA GLY A 328 -10.42 2.24 15.33
C GLY A 328 -11.88 2.61 14.99
N LYS A 329 -12.62 3.23 15.91
CA LYS A 329 -14.01 3.61 15.68
C LYS A 329 -14.10 4.69 14.59
N THR A 330 -14.83 4.41 13.52
CA THR A 330 -15.12 5.41 12.49
C THR A 330 -16.06 6.48 13.07
N LEU A 331 -15.59 7.72 13.04
CA LEU A 331 -16.36 8.89 13.48
C LEU A 331 -17.25 9.42 12.36
N TRP A 332 -16.69 9.53 11.17
CA TRP A 332 -17.40 9.89 9.94
C TRP A 332 -16.63 9.42 8.70
N LYS A 333 -17.36 9.36 7.58
CA LYS A 333 -16.80 9.12 6.24
C LYS A 333 -17.40 10.13 5.26
N GLN A 334 -16.52 10.78 4.51
CA GLN A 334 -16.91 11.71 3.44
C GLN A 334 -16.39 11.19 2.11
N TYR A 335 -17.28 10.98 1.16
CA TYR A 335 -16.90 10.62 -0.21
C TYR A 335 -16.46 11.84 -1.01
N SER A 336 -15.47 11.70 -1.87
CA SER A 336 -15.01 12.72 -2.82
C SER A 336 -16.12 13.08 -3.81
N ILE A 337 -16.94 12.10 -4.18
CA ILE A 337 -18.15 12.27 -4.99
C ILE A 337 -19.34 12.02 -4.08
N PRO A 338 -20.15 13.05 -3.74
CA PRO A 338 -21.19 12.93 -2.70
C PRO A 338 -22.36 12.01 -3.10
N VAL A 339 -22.62 11.85 -4.39
CA VAL A 339 -23.73 11.02 -4.89
C VAL A 339 -23.24 9.63 -5.33
N PRO A 340 -24.01 8.58 -5.06
CA PRO A 340 -23.68 7.24 -5.56
C PRO A 340 -23.78 7.18 -7.09
N ALA A 341 -22.96 6.30 -7.69
CA ALA A 341 -23.01 6.05 -9.11
C ALA A 341 -24.37 5.46 -9.52
N LYS A 342 -24.86 5.90 -10.67
CA LYS A 342 -26.12 5.42 -11.28
C LYS A 342 -25.84 4.97 -12.70
N TYR A 343 -26.69 4.11 -13.24
CA TYR A 343 -26.62 3.74 -14.64
C TYR A 343 -26.59 4.97 -15.55
N SER A 344 -25.61 5.03 -16.44
CA SER A 344 -25.36 6.19 -17.33
C SER A 344 -25.39 5.84 -18.82
N GLY A 345 -25.51 4.55 -19.16
CA GLY A 345 -25.53 4.09 -20.54
C GLY A 345 -24.78 2.78 -20.74
N LYS A 346 -24.41 2.52 -22.01
CA LYS A 346 -23.64 1.35 -22.40
C LYS A 346 -22.43 1.75 -23.22
N THR A 347 -21.39 0.93 -23.16
CA THR A 347 -20.23 1.01 -24.06
C THR A 347 -20.61 0.63 -25.48
N SER A 348 -19.68 0.80 -26.44
CA SER A 348 -19.88 0.37 -27.84
C SER A 348 -20.08 -1.14 -28.00
N VAL A 349 -19.61 -1.94 -27.04
CA VAL A 349 -19.79 -3.41 -27.01
C VAL A 349 -21.01 -3.84 -26.18
N GLY A 350 -21.77 -2.91 -25.61
CA GLY A 350 -23.03 -3.19 -24.91
C GLY A 350 -22.92 -3.31 -23.38
N THR A 351 -21.73 -3.21 -22.80
CA THR A 351 -21.49 -3.30 -21.35
C THR A 351 -22.06 -2.08 -20.62
N ARG A 352 -22.66 -2.27 -19.45
CA ARG A 352 -23.30 -1.21 -18.66
C ARG A 352 -22.26 -0.25 -18.08
N MET A 353 -22.55 1.03 -18.17
CA MET A 353 -21.75 2.09 -17.55
C MET A 353 -22.50 2.73 -16.38
N PHE A 354 -21.74 3.14 -15.38
CA PHE A 354 -22.23 3.82 -14.18
C PHE A 354 -21.42 5.07 -13.88
N GLY A 355 -22.06 6.06 -13.25
CA GLY A 355 -21.43 7.30 -12.85
C GLY A 355 -22.35 8.22 -12.03
N PRO A 356 -21.80 9.26 -11.41
CA PRO A 356 -20.37 9.56 -11.32
C PRO A 356 -19.61 8.61 -10.40
N SER A 357 -18.34 8.35 -10.70
CA SER A 357 -17.47 7.41 -9.98
C SER A 357 -16.01 7.88 -10.00
N GLY A 358 -15.14 7.25 -9.22
CA GLY A 358 -13.71 7.53 -9.18
C GLY A 358 -13.32 8.52 -8.07
N ALA A 359 -12.53 9.54 -8.41
CA ALA A 359 -11.96 10.53 -7.50
C ALA A 359 -11.30 9.90 -6.24
N PRO A 360 -10.40 8.91 -6.42
CA PRO A 360 -9.66 8.31 -5.31
C PRO A 360 -8.73 9.33 -4.66
N ILE A 361 -8.51 9.23 -3.34
CA ILE A 361 -7.55 10.06 -2.63
C ILE A 361 -6.20 9.33 -2.59
N TRP A 362 -5.26 9.78 -3.42
CA TRP A 362 -3.93 9.17 -3.57
C TRP A 362 -2.85 9.82 -2.72
N THR A 363 -3.11 11.02 -2.21
CA THR A 363 -2.14 11.79 -1.43
C THR A 363 -2.46 11.73 0.05
N SER A 364 -1.41 11.77 0.88
CA SER A 364 -1.60 11.91 2.33
C SER A 364 -2.29 13.24 2.64
N PRO A 365 -3.32 13.24 3.50
CA PRO A 365 -3.97 14.45 3.94
C PRO A 365 -2.98 15.41 4.63
N ASN A 366 -3.17 16.71 4.43
CA ASN A 366 -2.51 17.74 5.21
C ASN A 366 -3.50 18.33 6.22
N VAL A 367 -3.11 18.37 7.49
CA VAL A 367 -3.93 18.94 8.55
C VAL A 367 -3.44 20.33 8.91
N ASP A 368 -4.28 21.34 8.69
CA ASP A 368 -4.08 22.68 9.25
C ASP A 368 -4.60 22.70 10.70
N THR A 369 -3.68 22.47 11.63
CA THR A 369 -4.01 22.38 13.06
C THR A 369 -4.57 23.68 13.64
N LYS A 370 -4.20 24.81 13.04
CA LYS A 370 -4.65 26.13 13.50
C LYS A 370 -6.10 26.41 13.08
N ARG A 371 -6.46 26.08 11.83
CA ARG A 371 -7.83 26.28 11.31
C ARG A 371 -8.71 25.04 11.50
N ARG A 372 -8.13 23.92 11.89
CA ARG A 372 -8.79 22.60 12.01
C ARG A 372 -9.40 22.14 10.67
N TYR A 373 -8.66 22.34 9.59
CA TYR A 373 -9.03 21.88 8.25
C TYR A 373 -8.15 20.73 7.82
N VAL A 374 -8.71 19.82 7.03
CA VAL A 374 -7.99 18.72 6.37
C VAL A 374 -8.03 18.95 4.87
N TYR A 375 -6.87 19.03 4.24
CA TYR A 375 -6.72 19.17 2.80
C TYR A 375 -6.36 17.81 2.20
N ILE A 376 -7.02 17.45 1.10
CA ILE A 376 -6.84 16.22 0.34
C ILE A 376 -6.69 16.56 -1.15
N GLY A 377 -6.01 15.67 -1.92
CA GLY A 377 -5.83 15.80 -3.36
C GLY A 377 -5.72 14.45 -4.05
#